data_f5a38a2204dd627b8832d4696509e250
#
_entry.id   f5a38a2204dd627b8832d4696509e250
#
_cell.length_a   1.000
_cell.length_b   1.000
_cell.length_c   1.000
_cell.angle_alpha   90.00
_cell.angle_beta   90.00
_cell.angle_gamma   90.00
#
_symmetry.space_group_name_H-M   'P 1'
#
loop_
_entity.id
_entity.type
_entity.pdbx_description
1 polymer ?
#
loop_
_entity_poly.entity_id
_entity_poly.type
_entity_poly.pdbx_seq_one_letter_code
_entity_poly.pdbx_strand_id
1 'polypeptide(L)'
;MKMKSLATLVLVTLTSVACSHKVSYKEQVERALEQAELQEVAVSEDIDKNTITLDGTLHSAEAKNKAGAIAKAVAGMRIIANEISVEPVGSEAQARDTASNVDDGIEKNYKAALISTDLNYQQIKFKATNGVLTLSGSVHNAAQRQYAENLAAKIPNVQQVLNQIDVKR
;
A
#
# COMPACT_ATOMS: atom_id res chain seq x y z
N MET A 1 -67.23 3.25 42.93
CA MET A 1 -66.19 4.22 42.75
C MET A 1 -65.19 3.66 41.76
N LYS A 2 -65.08 4.23 40.53
CA LYS A 2 -64.23 3.74 39.45
C LYS A 2 -62.95 4.59 39.46
N MET A 3 -61.80 3.98 39.81
CA MET A 3 -60.51 4.61 39.67
C MET A 3 -59.98 4.35 38.26
N LYS A 4 -59.83 5.38 37.43
CA LYS A 4 -59.18 5.35 36.13
C LYS A 4 -57.68 5.52 36.33
N SER A 5 -56.92 4.48 36.03
CA SER A 5 -55.46 4.54 35.98
C SER A 5 -55.04 5.15 34.64
N LEU A 6 -54.35 6.28 34.69
CA LEU A 6 -53.81 6.99 33.54
C LEU A 6 -52.36 6.47 33.33
N ALA A 7 -52.18 5.59 32.35
CA ALA A 7 -50.84 5.14 31.96
C ALA A 7 -50.22 6.16 31.02
N THR A 8 -49.23 6.94 31.51
CA THR A 8 -48.48 7.88 30.71
C THR A 8 -47.39 7.11 29.95
N LEU A 9 -47.59 6.95 28.65
CA LEU A 9 -46.62 6.35 27.74
C LEU A 9 -45.56 7.41 27.40
N VAL A 10 -44.35 7.35 28.01
CA VAL A 10 -43.21 8.17 27.66
C VAL A 10 -42.56 7.53 26.43
N LEU A 11 -42.77 8.13 25.26
CA LEU A 11 -42.13 7.75 24.01
C LEU A 11 -40.73 8.39 24.00
N VAL A 12 -39.67 7.65 24.40
CA VAL A 12 -38.28 8.06 24.27
C VAL A 12 -37.86 7.86 22.80
N THR A 13 -37.91 8.95 22.02
CA THR A 13 -37.31 8.96 20.68
C THR A 13 -35.78 9.01 20.79
N LEU A 14 -35.12 7.84 20.67
CA LEU A 14 -33.69 7.78 20.43
C LEU A 14 -33.42 8.33 19.01
N THR A 15 -33.06 9.61 18.90
CA THR A 15 -32.42 10.14 17.69
C THR A 15 -30.99 9.65 17.67
N SER A 16 -30.75 8.50 17.03
CA SER A 16 -29.42 8.07 16.65
C SER A 16 -28.92 9.01 15.56
N VAL A 17 -28.11 10.01 15.95
CA VAL A 17 -27.27 10.75 15.01
C VAL A 17 -26.23 9.76 14.52
N ALA A 18 -26.54 9.07 13.43
CA ALA A 18 -25.57 8.29 12.67
C ALA A 18 -24.63 9.32 11.97
N CYS A 19 -23.61 9.78 12.70
CA CYS A 19 -22.43 10.33 12.05
C CYS A 19 -21.84 9.23 11.22
N SER A 20 -22.16 9.21 9.94
CA SER A 20 -21.54 8.36 8.92
C SER A 20 -20.12 8.85 8.71
N HIS A 21 -19.24 8.62 9.68
CA HIS A 21 -17.80 8.74 9.47
C HIS A 21 -17.44 7.61 8.52
N LYS A 22 -17.24 7.96 7.26
CA LYS A 22 -16.73 7.03 6.25
C LYS A 22 -15.31 6.64 6.71
N VAL A 23 -15.20 5.52 7.39
CA VAL A 23 -13.92 5.00 7.89
C VAL A 23 -12.99 4.86 6.70
N SER A 24 -11.79 5.45 6.77
CA SER A 24 -10.80 5.36 5.71
C SER A 24 -10.37 3.90 5.49
N TYR A 25 -9.91 3.58 4.31
CA TYR A 25 -9.37 2.23 4.06
C TYR A 25 -8.12 1.99 4.91
N LYS A 26 -7.33 3.03 5.16
CA LYS A 26 -6.22 2.97 6.11
C LYS A 26 -6.66 2.40 7.46
N GLU A 27 -7.65 3.04 8.10
CA GLU A 27 -8.13 2.61 9.42
C GLU A 27 -8.76 1.20 9.41
N GLN A 28 -9.38 0.81 8.29
CA GLN A 28 -9.93 -0.53 8.15
C GLN A 28 -8.84 -1.59 8.06
N VAL A 29 -7.78 -1.31 7.30
CA VAL A 29 -6.61 -2.17 7.15
C VAL A 29 -5.85 -2.25 8.46
N GLU A 30 -5.60 -1.13 9.15
CA GLU A 30 -4.94 -1.10 10.46
C GLU A 30 -5.65 -2.00 11.47
N ARG A 31 -6.98 -1.88 11.60
CA ARG A 31 -7.77 -2.75 12.50
C ARG A 31 -7.69 -4.23 12.13
N ALA A 32 -7.70 -4.55 10.84
CA ALA A 32 -7.61 -5.93 10.38
C ALA A 32 -6.23 -6.53 10.64
N LEU A 33 -5.16 -5.73 10.50
CA LEU A 33 -3.80 -6.13 10.84
C LEU A 33 -3.63 -6.32 12.36
N GLU A 34 -4.21 -5.42 13.16
CA GLU A 34 -4.21 -5.54 14.63
C GLU A 34 -4.91 -6.83 15.09
N GLN A 35 -6.06 -7.17 14.51
CA GLN A 35 -6.77 -8.44 14.80
C GLN A 35 -5.97 -9.68 14.39
N ALA A 36 -5.04 -9.52 13.44
CA ALA A 36 -4.16 -10.59 12.97
C ALA A 36 -2.81 -10.65 13.69
N GLU A 37 -2.64 -9.85 14.77
CA GLU A 37 -1.41 -9.71 15.57
C GLU A 37 -0.21 -9.17 14.75
N LEU A 38 -0.48 -8.20 13.85
CA LEU A 38 0.50 -7.56 12.97
C LEU A 38 0.57 -6.05 13.22
N GLN A 39 0.61 -5.61 14.50
CA GLN A 39 0.61 -4.21 14.91
C GLN A 39 1.89 -3.44 14.51
N GLU A 40 2.95 -4.16 14.16
CA GLU A 40 4.23 -3.56 13.73
C GLU A 40 4.17 -3.03 12.29
N VAL A 41 3.06 -3.31 11.57
CA VAL A 41 2.85 -2.84 10.20
C VAL A 41 2.18 -1.47 10.23
N ALA A 42 2.89 -0.47 9.75
CA ALA A 42 2.35 0.85 9.49
C ALA A 42 1.58 0.87 8.16
N VAL A 43 0.45 1.57 8.14
CA VAL A 43 -0.39 1.72 6.95
C VAL A 43 -0.48 3.18 6.54
N SER A 44 -0.22 3.48 5.29
CA SER A 44 -0.47 4.79 4.70
C SER A 44 -1.41 4.67 3.50
N GLU A 45 -2.18 5.73 3.24
CA GLU A 45 -3.16 5.79 2.14
C GLU A 45 -2.88 7.01 1.27
N ASP A 46 -2.64 6.77 -0.01
CA ASP A 46 -2.63 7.79 -1.06
C ASP A 46 -3.94 7.68 -1.85
N ILE A 47 -4.87 8.61 -1.58
CA ILE A 47 -6.21 8.61 -2.18
C ILE A 47 -6.11 8.93 -3.67
N ASP A 48 -5.23 9.87 -4.06
CA ASP A 48 -5.08 10.34 -5.44
C ASP A 48 -4.49 9.26 -6.34
N LYS A 49 -3.57 8.45 -5.79
CA LYS A 49 -2.95 7.31 -6.49
C LYS A 49 -3.68 5.99 -6.25
N ASN A 50 -4.78 6.01 -5.51
CA ASN A 50 -5.58 4.82 -5.17
C ASN A 50 -4.73 3.70 -4.55
N THR A 51 -3.77 4.06 -3.68
CA THR A 51 -2.76 3.14 -3.13
C THR A 51 -2.83 3.08 -1.61
N ILE A 52 -2.67 1.88 -1.08
CA ILE A 52 -2.37 1.60 0.33
C ILE A 52 -0.94 1.07 0.39
N THR A 53 -0.09 1.70 1.17
CA THR A 53 1.28 1.23 1.41
C THR A 53 1.36 0.60 2.80
N LEU A 54 1.92 -0.59 2.87
CA LEU A 54 2.28 -1.28 4.11
C LEU A 54 3.79 -1.13 4.30
N ASP A 55 4.19 -0.63 5.46
CA ASP A 55 5.58 -0.42 5.85
C ASP A 55 5.82 -0.99 7.26
N GLY A 56 7.08 -1.11 7.66
CA GLY A 56 7.48 -1.65 8.96
C GLY A 56 8.36 -2.88 8.81
N THR A 57 8.57 -3.57 9.94
CA THR A 57 9.47 -4.73 9.99
C THR A 57 8.73 -5.94 10.55
N LEU A 58 8.83 -7.07 9.85
CA LEU A 58 8.35 -8.37 10.32
C LEU A 58 9.48 -9.40 10.27
N HIS A 59 9.35 -10.46 11.06
CA HIS A 59 10.42 -11.45 11.23
C HIS A 59 10.35 -12.62 10.25
N SER A 60 9.31 -12.67 9.39
CA SER A 60 9.18 -13.73 8.39
C SER A 60 8.48 -13.26 7.11
N ALA A 61 8.81 -13.91 6.01
CA ALA A 61 8.16 -13.69 4.72
C ALA A 61 6.68 -14.08 4.75
N GLU A 62 6.30 -15.08 5.54
CA GLU A 62 4.91 -15.52 5.73
C GLU A 62 4.08 -14.41 6.38
N ALA A 63 4.63 -13.74 7.40
CA ALA A 63 3.97 -12.61 8.06
C ALA A 63 3.82 -11.43 7.10
N LYS A 64 4.85 -11.09 6.30
CA LYS A 64 4.76 -10.08 5.24
C LYS A 64 3.67 -10.41 4.22
N ASN A 65 3.61 -11.66 3.75
CA ASN A 65 2.59 -12.10 2.78
C ASN A 65 1.18 -12.07 3.40
N LYS A 66 1.04 -12.48 4.66
CA LYS A 66 -0.23 -12.42 5.41
C LYS A 66 -0.72 -10.98 5.52
N ALA A 67 0.16 -10.02 5.87
CA ALA A 67 -0.19 -8.61 5.93
C ALA A 67 -0.71 -8.08 4.58
N GLY A 68 0.00 -8.38 3.49
CA GLY A 68 -0.41 -8.01 2.13
C GLY A 68 -1.77 -8.60 1.72
N ALA A 69 -2.02 -9.86 2.07
CA ALA A 69 -3.29 -10.53 1.78
C ALA A 69 -4.46 -9.90 2.55
N ILE A 70 -4.27 -9.58 3.83
CA ILE A 70 -5.26 -8.90 4.66
C ILE A 70 -5.58 -7.52 4.09
N ALA A 71 -4.56 -6.72 3.78
CA ALA A 71 -4.74 -5.39 3.20
C ALA A 71 -5.52 -5.46 1.88
N LYS A 72 -5.19 -6.40 1.02
CA LYS A 72 -5.88 -6.60 -0.26
C LYS A 72 -7.35 -7.00 -0.08
N ALA A 73 -7.64 -7.85 0.89
CA ALA A 73 -9.01 -8.26 1.18
C ALA A 73 -9.87 -7.11 1.71
N VAL A 74 -9.29 -6.23 2.52
CA VAL A 74 -9.99 -5.09 3.15
C VAL A 74 -10.11 -3.90 2.21
N ALA A 75 -9.02 -3.56 1.50
CA ALA A 75 -8.94 -2.37 0.65
C ALA A 75 -9.58 -2.57 -0.74
N GLY A 76 -10.01 -3.77 -1.09
CA GLY A 76 -10.76 -4.06 -2.29
C GLY A 76 -9.97 -3.78 -3.57
N MET A 77 -10.41 -2.77 -4.35
CA MET A 77 -9.81 -2.42 -5.64
C MET A 77 -8.59 -1.49 -5.54
N ARG A 78 -8.12 -1.17 -4.33
CA ARG A 78 -6.92 -0.36 -4.16
C ARG A 78 -5.66 -1.14 -4.49
N ILE A 79 -4.65 -0.43 -4.93
CA ILE A 79 -3.31 -0.99 -5.12
C ILE A 79 -2.67 -1.13 -3.75
N ILE A 80 -2.14 -2.31 -3.43
CA ILE A 80 -1.41 -2.55 -2.19
C ILE A 80 0.09 -2.57 -2.52
N ALA A 81 0.84 -1.61 -2.02
CA ALA A 81 2.30 -1.61 -2.03
C ALA A 81 2.79 -2.25 -0.73
N ASN A 82 3.40 -3.43 -0.79
CA ASN A 82 3.87 -4.16 0.39
C ASN A 82 5.39 -3.95 0.56
N GLU A 83 5.74 -2.82 1.18
CA GLU A 83 7.11 -2.38 1.42
C GLU A 83 7.67 -2.86 2.79
N ILE A 84 7.00 -3.83 3.43
CA ILE A 84 7.44 -4.39 4.72
C ILE A 84 8.82 -5.01 4.57
N SER A 85 9.75 -4.67 5.49
CA SER A 85 11.05 -5.34 5.62
C SER A 85 10.88 -6.70 6.30
N VAL A 86 11.64 -7.69 5.85
CA VAL A 86 11.72 -9.00 6.53
C VAL A 86 13.08 -9.11 7.20
N GLU A 87 13.09 -9.05 8.51
CA GLU A 87 14.29 -9.06 9.35
C GLU A 87 14.21 -10.22 10.35
N PRO A 88 14.75 -11.41 9.99
CA PRO A 88 14.72 -12.58 10.89
C PRO A 88 15.44 -12.30 12.19
N VAL A 89 14.90 -12.79 13.30
CA VAL A 89 15.46 -12.60 14.64
C VAL A 89 16.91 -13.10 14.71
N GLY A 90 17.82 -12.23 15.17
CA GLY A 90 19.25 -12.51 15.28
C GLY A 90 20.08 -12.25 14.05
N SER A 91 19.46 -11.78 12.94
CA SER A 91 20.16 -11.39 11.71
C SER A 91 19.57 -10.12 11.06
N GLU A 92 18.93 -9.29 11.88
CA GLU A 92 18.18 -8.10 11.43
C GLU A 92 19.05 -7.12 10.63
N ALA A 93 20.24 -6.80 11.15
CA ALA A 93 21.15 -5.87 10.50
C ALA A 93 21.61 -6.40 9.14
N GLN A 94 21.97 -7.68 9.05
CA GLN A 94 22.40 -8.31 7.81
C GLN A 94 21.26 -8.39 6.79
N ALA A 95 20.03 -8.69 7.23
CA ALA A 95 18.85 -8.72 6.37
C ALA A 95 18.56 -7.33 5.78
N ARG A 96 18.64 -6.28 6.60
CA ARG A 96 18.46 -4.89 6.18
C ARG A 96 19.51 -4.43 5.15
N ASP A 97 20.78 -4.72 5.42
CA ASP A 97 21.87 -4.41 4.49
C ASP A 97 21.70 -5.15 3.16
N THR A 98 21.29 -6.41 3.21
CA THR A 98 21.00 -7.21 2.02
C THR A 98 19.83 -6.63 1.22
N ALA A 99 18.72 -6.28 1.87
CA ALA A 99 17.56 -5.68 1.23
C ALA A 99 17.92 -4.34 0.57
N SER A 100 18.69 -3.48 1.26
CA SER A 100 19.17 -2.20 0.72
C SER A 100 20.04 -2.41 -0.52
N ASN A 101 20.98 -3.37 -0.50
CA ASN A 101 21.83 -3.66 -1.64
C ASN A 101 21.03 -4.19 -2.85
N VAL A 102 20.00 -5.00 -2.59
CA VAL A 102 19.08 -5.49 -3.64
C VAL A 102 18.30 -4.34 -4.25
N ASP A 103 17.74 -3.45 -3.45
CA ASP A 103 16.99 -2.27 -3.92
C ASP A 103 17.87 -1.32 -4.74
N ASP A 104 19.11 -1.08 -4.31
CA ASP A 104 20.11 -0.33 -5.09
C ASP A 104 20.40 -0.99 -6.45
N GLY A 105 20.48 -2.32 -6.46
CA GLY A 105 20.66 -3.11 -7.69
C GLY A 105 19.46 -2.97 -8.63
N ILE A 106 18.24 -3.02 -8.11
CA ILE A 106 17.01 -2.79 -8.88
C ILE A 106 17.03 -1.40 -9.52
N GLU A 107 17.32 -0.35 -8.75
CA GLU A 107 17.35 1.04 -9.23
C GLU A 107 18.40 1.23 -10.34
N LYS A 108 19.60 0.70 -10.14
CA LYS A 108 20.70 0.77 -11.14
C LYS A 108 20.32 0.06 -12.44
N ASN A 109 19.75 -1.15 -12.34
CA ASN A 109 19.35 -1.94 -13.51
C ASN A 109 18.18 -1.26 -14.24
N TYR A 110 17.19 -0.72 -13.53
CA TYR A 110 16.08 -0.02 -14.16
C TYR A 110 16.54 1.27 -14.84
N LYS A 111 17.43 2.04 -14.20
CA LYS A 111 18.06 3.22 -14.82
C LYS A 111 18.78 2.88 -16.12
N ALA A 112 19.58 1.82 -16.11
CA ALA A 112 20.30 1.37 -17.31
C ALA A 112 19.31 0.95 -18.42
N ALA A 113 18.24 0.25 -18.06
CA ALA A 113 17.19 -0.15 -19.00
C ALA A 113 16.46 1.07 -19.60
N LEU A 114 16.13 2.10 -18.80
CA LEU A 114 15.52 3.34 -19.30
C LEU A 114 16.44 4.08 -20.27
N ILE A 115 17.76 4.17 -19.98
CA ILE A 115 18.74 4.83 -20.85
C ILE A 115 18.85 4.13 -22.22
N SER A 116 18.64 2.80 -22.27
CA SER A 116 18.68 2.03 -23.52
C SER A 116 17.42 2.17 -24.38
N THR A 117 16.45 2.97 -23.96
CA THR A 117 15.17 3.16 -24.64
C THR A 117 14.99 4.61 -25.08
N ASP A 118 14.03 4.86 -25.98
CA ASP A 118 13.63 6.21 -26.40
C ASP A 118 12.77 6.96 -25.36
N LEU A 119 12.57 6.38 -24.16
CA LEU A 119 11.89 7.05 -23.08
C LEU A 119 12.77 8.16 -22.50
N ASN A 120 12.20 9.34 -22.34
CA ASN A 120 12.86 10.43 -21.65
C ASN A 120 12.95 10.10 -20.15
N TYR A 121 13.98 9.35 -19.75
CA TYR A 121 14.19 8.88 -18.38
C TYR A 121 14.26 10.01 -17.35
N GLN A 122 14.57 11.24 -17.78
CA GLN A 122 14.61 12.39 -16.87
C GLN A 122 13.24 12.79 -16.31
N GLN A 123 12.14 12.40 -16.97
CA GLN A 123 10.77 12.64 -16.53
C GLN A 123 10.22 11.50 -15.66
N ILE A 124 10.88 10.34 -15.67
CA ILE A 124 10.48 9.18 -14.87
C ILE A 124 11.40 9.10 -13.65
N LYS A 125 10.79 9.22 -12.48
CA LYS A 125 11.44 8.98 -11.19
C LYS A 125 11.10 7.58 -10.73
N PHE A 126 12.01 6.94 -10.04
CA PHE A 126 11.81 5.58 -9.54
C PHE A 126 12.52 5.41 -8.19
N LYS A 127 11.95 4.55 -7.35
CA LYS A 127 12.49 4.17 -6.05
C LYS A 127 12.16 2.70 -5.79
N ALA A 128 13.15 1.93 -5.35
CA ALA A 128 12.95 0.58 -4.87
C ALA A 128 12.90 0.58 -3.33
N THR A 129 11.97 -0.19 -2.76
CA THR A 129 11.87 -0.41 -1.32
C THR A 129 11.41 -1.84 -1.08
N ASN A 130 12.27 -2.65 -0.48
CA ASN A 130 12.01 -4.06 -0.17
C ASN A 130 11.43 -4.87 -1.35
N GLY A 131 11.97 -4.60 -2.57
CA GLY A 131 11.58 -5.26 -3.81
C GLY A 131 10.35 -4.64 -4.52
N VAL A 132 9.73 -3.61 -3.95
CA VAL A 132 8.67 -2.83 -4.62
C VAL A 132 9.31 -1.69 -5.40
N LEU A 133 9.21 -1.69 -6.73
CA LEU A 133 9.70 -0.61 -7.58
C LEU A 133 8.57 0.37 -7.90
N THR A 134 8.58 1.52 -7.23
CA THR A 134 7.64 2.62 -7.45
C THR A 134 8.13 3.52 -8.56
N LEU A 135 7.30 3.71 -9.60
CA LEU A 135 7.52 4.62 -10.70
C LEU A 135 6.65 5.87 -10.55
N SER A 136 7.21 7.05 -10.75
CA SER A 136 6.49 8.32 -10.66
C SER A 136 6.98 9.31 -11.71
N GLY A 137 6.38 10.50 -11.71
CA GLY A 137 6.70 11.52 -12.72
C GLY A 137 5.67 11.56 -13.84
N SER A 138 6.09 11.87 -15.08
CA SER A 138 5.13 12.02 -16.18
C SER A 138 5.69 11.60 -17.53
N VAL A 139 4.79 11.14 -18.39
CA VAL A 139 5.04 10.79 -19.80
C VAL A 139 3.97 11.43 -20.69
N HIS A 140 4.18 11.42 -22.02
CA HIS A 140 3.27 12.07 -22.96
C HIS A 140 2.04 11.22 -23.34
N ASN A 141 2.11 9.92 -23.18
CA ASN A 141 0.99 9.04 -23.54
C ASN A 141 0.96 7.74 -22.72
N ALA A 142 -0.19 7.05 -22.75
CA ALA A 142 -0.42 5.83 -22.01
C ALA A 142 0.49 4.66 -22.48
N ALA A 143 0.90 4.64 -23.73
CA ALA A 143 1.79 3.60 -24.25
C ALA A 143 3.18 3.70 -23.58
N GLN A 144 3.70 4.92 -23.42
CA GLN A 144 4.96 5.15 -22.70
C GLN A 144 4.86 4.74 -21.21
N ARG A 145 3.73 5.06 -20.56
CA ARG A 145 3.47 4.63 -19.18
C ARG A 145 3.50 3.10 -19.05
N GLN A 146 2.78 2.42 -19.95
CA GLN A 146 2.74 0.95 -19.95
C GLN A 146 4.10 0.35 -20.31
N TYR A 147 4.83 0.97 -21.23
CA TYR A 147 6.17 0.51 -21.58
C TYR A 147 7.15 0.63 -20.40
N ALA A 148 7.11 1.74 -19.65
CA ALA A 148 7.92 1.93 -18.44
C ALA A 148 7.63 0.84 -17.39
N GLU A 149 6.35 0.50 -17.17
CA GLU A 149 5.92 -0.57 -16.28
C GLU A 149 6.42 -1.94 -16.72
N ASN A 150 6.24 -2.26 -18.01
CA ASN A 150 6.70 -3.54 -18.57
C ASN A 150 8.23 -3.69 -18.50
N LEU A 151 8.95 -2.59 -18.62
CA LEU A 151 10.40 -2.56 -18.45
C LEU A 151 10.79 -2.84 -17.00
N ALA A 152 10.11 -2.19 -16.04
CA ALA A 152 10.32 -2.37 -14.62
C ALA A 152 10.05 -3.82 -14.17
N ALA A 153 8.98 -4.43 -14.66
CA ALA A 153 8.61 -5.80 -14.34
C ALA A 153 9.63 -6.86 -14.81
N LYS A 154 10.55 -6.50 -15.71
CA LYS A 154 11.61 -7.40 -16.20
C LYS A 154 12.92 -7.26 -15.41
N ILE A 155 13.02 -6.31 -14.50
CA ILE A 155 14.23 -6.10 -13.71
C ILE A 155 14.35 -7.23 -12.65
N PRO A 156 15.53 -7.86 -12.55
CA PRO A 156 15.75 -8.89 -11.52
C PRO A 156 15.47 -8.38 -10.12
N ASN A 157 14.90 -9.24 -9.28
CA ASN A 157 14.53 -8.99 -7.89
C ASN A 157 13.35 -8.00 -7.67
N VAL A 158 12.76 -7.44 -8.72
CA VAL A 158 11.49 -6.71 -8.58
C VAL A 158 10.38 -7.70 -8.28
N GLN A 159 9.76 -7.55 -7.11
CA GLN A 159 8.63 -8.36 -6.65
C GLN A 159 7.30 -7.72 -7.06
N GLN A 160 7.26 -6.39 -7.08
CA GLN A 160 6.09 -5.60 -7.46
C GLN A 160 6.50 -4.31 -8.14
N VAL A 161 5.72 -3.88 -9.15
CA VAL A 161 5.81 -2.54 -9.74
C VAL A 161 4.59 -1.73 -9.33
N LEU A 162 4.84 -0.55 -8.76
CA LEU A 162 3.82 0.44 -8.45
C LEU A 162 3.93 1.59 -9.46
N ASN A 163 3.06 1.59 -10.48
CA ASN A 163 3.13 2.59 -11.54
C ASN A 163 2.23 3.80 -11.24
N GLN A 164 2.84 4.84 -10.72
CA GLN A 164 2.22 6.14 -10.39
C GLN A 164 2.59 7.24 -11.42
N ILE A 165 3.04 6.86 -12.62
CA ILE A 165 3.37 7.81 -13.68
C ILE A 165 2.10 8.48 -14.19
N ASP A 166 2.11 9.81 -14.27
CA ASP A 166 1.03 10.60 -14.83
C ASP A 166 1.20 10.72 -16.36
N VAL A 167 0.07 10.73 -17.09
CA VAL A 167 0.06 11.01 -18.53
C VAL A 167 -0.30 12.48 -18.73
N LYS A 168 0.65 13.30 -19.14
CA LYS A 168 0.44 14.71 -19.48
C LYS A 168 -0.04 14.80 -20.92
N ARG A 169 -1.19 15.44 -21.11
CA ARG A 169 -1.73 15.81 -22.43
C ARG A 169 -1.13 17.12 -22.90
#